data_d3e6afd09ff0ed5c9ea13bdf5b93396f
#
_entry.id   d3e6afd09ff0ed5c9ea13bdf5b93396f
#
_cell.length_a   1.000
_cell.length_b   1.000
_cell.length_c   1.000
_cell.angle_alpha   90.00
_cell.angle_beta   90.00
_cell.angle_gamma   90.00
#
_symmetry.space_group_name_H-M   'P 1'
#
loop_
_entity.id
_entity.type
_entity.pdbx_description
1 polymer ?
#
loop_
_entity_poly.entity_id
_entity_poly.type
_entity_poly.pdbx_seq_one_letter_code
_entity_poly.pdbx_strand_id
1 'polypeptide(L)'
;MKNRKKMVSLLAGIMAAVMVLTLVLSLLPTRAYAASSSEIRKQINQLKDQKSELKSQIEDLKKQYQANKDDIADIVSRKNIIDQEIGLLHAQLDNINEQISAFGVLIADKQDELDNAQAHYDQLNEEYRVRVRTMEEEGTLSYWEVLFKANSFSDLLDRMSMIEEIAASDNRRLKELDEATQAVAKAQSELETEKADLETTKEELNATQA
;
A
#
# COMPACT_ATOMS: atom_id res chain seq x y z
N MET A 1 -29.29 41.45 -10.62
CA MET A 1 -29.12 41.24 -9.16
C MET A 1 -29.28 39.78 -8.72
N LYS A 2 -29.93 38.90 -9.49
CA LYS A 2 -30.19 37.50 -9.12
C LYS A 2 -28.94 36.58 -9.19
N ASN A 3 -27.97 36.92 -10.04
CA ASN A 3 -26.73 36.15 -10.21
C ASN A 3 -25.66 36.43 -9.14
N ARG A 4 -25.63 37.65 -8.57
CA ARG A 4 -24.73 37.98 -7.43
C ARG A 4 -24.98 37.13 -6.20
N LYS A 5 -26.25 36.82 -5.88
CA LYS A 5 -26.60 35.98 -4.72
C LYS A 5 -26.16 34.51 -4.91
N LYS A 6 -26.21 33.99 -6.16
CA LYS A 6 -25.77 32.65 -6.49
C LYS A 6 -24.21 32.53 -6.45
N MET A 7 -23.50 33.57 -6.92
CA MET A 7 -22.01 33.60 -6.83
C MET A 7 -21.54 33.71 -5.38
N VAL A 8 -22.15 34.54 -4.56
CA VAL A 8 -21.83 34.66 -3.13
C VAL A 8 -22.13 33.36 -2.39
N SER A 9 -23.20 32.65 -2.74
CA SER A 9 -23.50 31.33 -2.16
C SER A 9 -22.50 30.25 -2.57
N LEU A 10 -22.00 30.30 -3.81
CA LEU A 10 -20.99 29.35 -4.33
C LEU A 10 -19.62 29.63 -3.68
N LEU A 11 -19.24 30.91 -3.56
CA LEU A 11 -18.01 31.33 -2.88
C LEU A 11 -18.04 30.94 -1.38
N ALA A 12 -19.17 31.13 -0.72
CA ALA A 12 -19.36 30.72 0.67
C ALA A 12 -19.29 29.20 0.82
N GLY A 13 -19.78 28.43 -0.15
CA GLY A 13 -19.67 26.97 -0.19
C GLY A 13 -18.23 26.49 -0.33
N ILE A 14 -17.45 27.12 -1.21
CA ILE A 14 -16.03 26.79 -1.42
C ILE A 14 -15.19 27.17 -0.18
N MET A 15 -15.42 28.37 0.39
CA MET A 15 -14.76 28.78 1.63
C MET A 15 -15.11 27.85 2.80
N ALA A 16 -16.35 27.42 2.90
CA ALA A 16 -16.75 26.43 3.91
C ALA A 16 -16.08 25.06 3.69
N ALA A 17 -15.95 24.62 2.43
CA ALA A 17 -15.27 23.37 2.09
C ALA A 17 -13.76 23.44 2.43
N VAL A 18 -13.09 24.55 2.13
CA VAL A 18 -11.68 24.77 2.49
C VAL A 18 -11.51 24.87 4.01
N MET A 19 -12.42 25.54 4.74
CA MET A 19 -12.39 25.58 6.21
C MET A 19 -12.63 24.19 6.83
N VAL A 20 -13.53 23.40 6.27
CA VAL A 20 -13.73 22.01 6.73
C VAL A 20 -12.52 21.15 6.44
N LEU A 21 -11.86 21.34 5.30
CA LEU A 21 -10.64 20.64 4.94
C LEU A 21 -9.48 20.96 5.92
N THR A 22 -9.28 22.25 6.24
CA THR A 22 -8.26 22.66 7.23
C THR A 22 -8.59 22.19 8.65
N LEU A 23 -9.88 22.11 9.01
CA LEU A 23 -10.32 21.57 10.30
C LEU A 23 -10.11 20.05 10.38
N VAL A 24 -10.32 19.32 9.30
CA VAL A 24 -10.05 17.89 9.22
C VAL A 24 -8.54 17.62 9.29
N LEU A 25 -7.71 18.44 8.62
CA LEU A 25 -6.24 18.34 8.73
C LEU A 25 -5.74 18.65 10.15
N SER A 26 -6.32 19.63 10.86
CA SER A 26 -5.93 19.98 12.23
C SER A 26 -6.36 18.96 13.29
N LEU A 27 -7.30 18.08 12.96
CA LEU A 27 -7.75 16.98 13.81
C LEU A 27 -6.96 15.69 13.62
N LEU A 28 -6.01 15.63 12.67
CA LEU A 28 -5.08 14.53 12.56
C LEU A 28 -4.14 14.57 13.77
N PRO A 29 -4.25 13.63 14.71
CA PRO A 29 -3.31 13.59 15.82
C PRO A 29 -1.94 13.27 15.26
N THR A 30 -0.95 14.15 15.52
CA THR A 30 0.50 13.89 15.33
C THR A 30 0.97 12.76 16.25
N ARG A 31 0.26 11.65 16.25
CA ARG A 31 0.69 10.43 16.93
C ARG A 31 1.26 9.51 15.88
N ALA A 32 2.58 9.34 15.93
CA ALA A 32 3.29 8.24 15.31
C ALA A 32 2.79 6.92 15.91
N TYR A 33 1.59 6.51 15.51
CA TYR A 33 1.14 5.13 15.64
C TYR A 33 1.34 4.48 14.28
N ALA A 34 1.93 3.31 14.26
CA ALA A 34 1.93 2.43 13.10
C ALA A 34 0.46 2.25 12.66
N ALA A 35 0.05 3.11 11.73
CA ALA A 35 -1.25 2.95 11.09
C ALA A 35 -1.18 1.64 10.29
N SER A 36 -2.16 0.77 10.46
CA SER A 36 -2.26 -0.44 9.65
C SER A 36 -2.22 -0.08 8.17
N SER A 37 -1.55 -0.87 7.33
CA SER A 37 -1.52 -0.70 5.87
C SER A 37 -2.91 -0.46 5.27
N SER A 38 -3.95 -1.06 5.85
CA SER A 38 -5.34 -0.86 5.45
C SER A 38 -5.84 0.56 5.72
N GLU A 39 -5.42 1.19 6.81
CA GLU A 39 -5.82 2.56 7.16
C GLU A 39 -5.11 3.57 6.23
N ILE A 40 -3.82 3.36 5.96
CA ILE A 40 -3.06 4.18 5.01
C ILE A 40 -3.67 4.08 3.60
N ARG A 41 -4.03 2.88 3.13
CA ARG A 41 -4.73 2.70 1.85
C ARG A 41 -6.07 3.43 1.81
N LYS A 42 -6.82 3.43 2.90
CA LYS A 42 -8.07 4.18 3.01
C LYS A 42 -7.83 5.69 2.89
N GLN A 43 -6.80 6.22 3.55
CA GLN A 43 -6.39 7.62 3.42
C GLN A 43 -5.98 7.96 1.98
N ILE A 44 -5.17 7.13 1.33
CA ILE A 44 -4.78 7.30 -0.07
C ILE A 44 -6.01 7.36 -0.99
N ASN A 45 -6.99 6.47 -0.80
CA ASN A 45 -8.21 6.50 -1.60
C ASN A 45 -9.03 7.79 -1.37
N GLN A 46 -9.16 8.25 -0.13
CA GLN A 46 -9.82 9.51 0.18
C GLN A 46 -9.11 10.72 -0.47
N LEU A 47 -7.78 10.73 -0.46
CA LEU A 47 -6.99 11.78 -1.12
C LEU A 47 -7.14 11.72 -2.66
N LYS A 48 -7.22 10.52 -3.25
CA LYS A 48 -7.51 10.35 -4.68
C LYS A 48 -8.90 10.87 -5.06
N ASP A 49 -9.91 10.65 -4.23
CA ASP A 49 -11.27 11.18 -4.45
C ASP A 49 -11.29 12.71 -4.37
N GLN A 50 -10.63 13.29 -3.36
CA GLN A 50 -10.48 14.74 -3.23
C GLN A 50 -9.75 15.35 -4.43
N LYS A 51 -8.70 14.71 -4.91
CA LYS A 51 -7.98 15.12 -6.12
C LYS A 51 -8.87 15.12 -7.35
N SER A 52 -9.74 14.11 -7.52
CA SER A 52 -10.70 14.03 -8.61
C SER A 52 -11.69 15.18 -8.55
N GLU A 53 -12.19 15.49 -7.36
CA GLU A 53 -13.11 16.62 -7.13
C GLU A 53 -12.44 17.96 -7.45
N LEU A 54 -11.22 18.19 -6.98
CA LEU A 54 -10.44 19.40 -7.27
C LEU A 54 -10.18 19.55 -8.78
N LYS A 55 -9.86 18.47 -9.49
CA LYS A 55 -9.73 18.48 -10.96
C LYS A 55 -11.02 18.95 -11.65
N SER A 56 -12.17 18.43 -11.24
CA SER A 56 -13.47 18.83 -11.78
C SER A 56 -13.74 20.33 -11.57
N GLN A 57 -13.44 20.82 -10.35
CA GLN A 57 -13.60 22.24 -10.03
C GLN A 57 -12.70 23.15 -10.87
N ILE A 58 -11.43 22.75 -11.10
CA ILE A 58 -10.51 23.47 -11.98
C ILE A 58 -11.05 23.53 -13.43
N GLU A 59 -11.58 22.43 -13.93
CA GLU A 59 -12.15 22.37 -15.30
C GLU A 59 -13.38 23.28 -15.44
N ASP A 60 -14.25 23.30 -14.44
CA ASP A 60 -15.42 24.20 -14.43
C ASP A 60 -15.03 25.67 -14.35
N LEU A 61 -13.99 26.01 -13.57
CA LEU A 61 -13.45 27.36 -13.53
C LEU A 61 -12.82 27.75 -14.86
N LYS A 62 -12.10 26.87 -15.55
CA LYS A 62 -11.55 27.12 -16.90
C LYS A 62 -12.66 27.40 -17.93
N LYS A 63 -13.78 26.66 -17.87
CA LYS A 63 -14.96 26.92 -18.72
C LYS A 63 -15.56 28.30 -18.44
N GLN A 64 -15.71 28.67 -17.17
CA GLN A 64 -16.20 29.99 -16.78
C GLN A 64 -15.28 31.13 -17.27
N TYR A 65 -13.96 30.93 -17.15
CA TYR A 65 -12.96 31.89 -17.67
C TYR A 65 -13.07 32.06 -19.19
N GLN A 66 -13.21 30.97 -19.94
CA GLN A 66 -13.38 31.05 -21.40
C GLN A 66 -14.68 31.70 -21.82
N ALA A 67 -15.77 31.42 -21.10
CA ALA A 67 -17.08 32.06 -21.38
C ALA A 67 -17.09 33.57 -21.14
N ASN A 68 -16.25 34.06 -20.19
CA ASN A 68 -16.13 35.48 -19.88
C ASN A 68 -15.01 36.18 -20.70
N LYS A 69 -14.26 35.45 -21.54
CA LYS A 69 -13.16 36.01 -22.34
C LYS A 69 -13.60 37.09 -23.34
N ASP A 70 -14.84 36.99 -23.82
CA ASP A 70 -15.44 37.94 -24.79
C ASP A 70 -16.01 39.19 -24.15
N ASP A 71 -16.16 39.18 -22.82
CA ASP A 71 -16.71 40.32 -22.08
C ASP A 71 -15.59 41.15 -21.44
N ILE A 72 -15.08 42.12 -22.20
CA ILE A 72 -13.92 42.98 -21.83
C ILE A 72 -14.18 43.83 -20.58
N ALA A 73 -15.45 43.95 -20.14
CA ALA A 73 -15.88 44.91 -19.13
C ALA A 73 -15.64 44.48 -17.66
N ASP A 74 -15.25 43.18 -17.38
CA ASP A 74 -15.19 42.76 -15.98
C ASP A 74 -13.82 42.12 -15.60
N ILE A 75 -12.76 42.96 -15.65
CA ILE A 75 -11.38 42.58 -15.18
C ILE A 75 -11.40 42.03 -13.76
N VAL A 76 -12.32 42.55 -12.90
CA VAL A 76 -12.41 42.09 -11.50
C VAL A 76 -13.00 40.70 -11.45
N SER A 77 -13.94 40.34 -12.30
CA SER A 77 -14.52 38.99 -12.37
C SER A 77 -13.45 37.98 -12.84
N ARG A 78 -12.67 38.34 -13.85
CA ARG A 78 -11.54 37.52 -14.34
C ARG A 78 -10.48 37.29 -13.27
N LYS A 79 -10.12 38.35 -12.56
CA LYS A 79 -9.16 38.23 -11.44
C LYS A 79 -9.68 37.25 -10.38
N ASN A 80 -10.96 37.39 -10.00
CA ASN A 80 -11.52 36.48 -8.98
C ASN A 80 -11.57 35.02 -9.44
N ILE A 81 -11.77 34.74 -10.74
CA ILE A 81 -11.75 33.40 -11.31
C ILE A 81 -10.29 32.85 -11.25
N ILE A 82 -9.31 33.65 -11.65
CA ILE A 82 -7.91 33.27 -11.60
C ILE A 82 -7.44 33.01 -10.15
N ASP A 83 -7.80 33.90 -9.22
CA ASP A 83 -7.46 33.73 -7.81
C ASP A 83 -8.07 32.41 -7.25
N GLN A 84 -9.27 32.04 -7.68
CA GLN A 84 -9.89 30.76 -7.30
C GLN A 84 -9.18 29.57 -7.95
N GLU A 85 -8.82 29.66 -9.24
CA GLU A 85 -8.07 28.62 -9.94
C GLU A 85 -6.71 28.36 -9.26
N ILE A 86 -6.00 29.44 -8.93
CA ILE A 86 -4.73 29.34 -8.17
C ILE A 86 -4.97 28.65 -6.81
N GLY A 87 -6.02 29.03 -6.08
CA GLY A 87 -6.35 28.40 -4.80
C GLY A 87 -6.63 26.89 -4.92
N LEU A 88 -7.33 26.49 -5.99
CA LEU A 88 -7.61 25.07 -6.26
C LEU A 88 -6.36 24.29 -6.68
N LEU A 89 -5.49 24.92 -7.48
CA LEU A 89 -4.21 24.32 -7.87
C LEU A 89 -3.31 24.09 -6.64
N HIS A 90 -3.22 25.07 -5.73
CA HIS A 90 -2.50 24.88 -4.48
C HIS A 90 -3.06 23.71 -3.65
N ALA A 91 -4.39 23.66 -3.49
CA ALA A 91 -5.02 22.56 -2.78
C ALA A 91 -4.76 21.18 -3.46
N GLN A 92 -4.68 21.14 -4.79
CA GLN A 92 -4.32 19.94 -5.51
C GLN A 92 -2.87 19.53 -5.27
N LEU A 93 -1.93 20.48 -5.28
CA LEU A 93 -0.53 20.23 -4.97
C LEU A 93 -0.34 19.71 -3.54
N ASP A 94 -1.01 20.32 -2.57
CA ASP A 94 -0.98 19.87 -1.19
C ASP A 94 -1.50 18.44 -1.06
N ASN A 95 -2.63 18.13 -1.72
CA ASN A 95 -3.20 16.80 -1.73
C ASN A 95 -2.24 15.75 -2.33
N ILE A 96 -1.57 16.07 -3.46
CA ILE A 96 -0.59 15.16 -4.08
C ILE A 96 0.61 14.95 -3.14
N ASN A 97 1.11 15.99 -2.47
CA ASN A 97 2.20 15.88 -1.51
C ASN A 97 1.83 14.99 -0.31
N GLU A 98 0.59 15.08 0.17
CA GLU A 98 0.09 14.17 1.21
C GLU A 98 0.02 12.71 0.73
N GLN A 99 -0.42 12.47 -0.52
CA GLN A 99 -0.39 11.13 -1.12
C GLN A 99 1.05 10.58 -1.19
N ILE A 100 2.01 11.37 -1.66
CA ILE A 100 3.42 10.99 -1.73
C ILE A 100 3.94 10.61 -0.33
N SER A 101 3.59 11.38 0.69
CA SER A 101 3.98 11.07 2.08
C SER A 101 3.35 9.77 2.57
N ALA A 102 2.06 9.55 2.28
CA ALA A 102 1.35 8.33 2.66
C ALA A 102 1.93 7.09 1.96
N PHE A 103 2.27 7.18 0.66
CA PHE A 103 2.96 6.12 -0.05
C PHE A 103 4.34 5.83 0.55
N GLY A 104 5.08 6.87 0.99
CA GLY A 104 6.36 6.68 1.66
C GLY A 104 6.25 5.81 2.91
N VAL A 105 5.23 6.01 3.74
CA VAL A 105 4.96 5.19 4.93
C VAL A 105 4.55 3.76 4.51
N LEU A 106 3.65 3.64 3.53
CA LEU A 106 3.17 2.33 3.07
C LEU A 106 4.31 1.48 2.49
N ILE A 107 5.22 2.10 1.72
CA ILE A 107 6.41 1.43 1.17
C ILE A 107 7.34 0.96 2.29
N ALA A 108 7.52 1.76 3.35
CA ALA A 108 8.33 1.36 4.51
C ALA A 108 7.69 0.15 5.22
N ASP A 109 6.39 0.17 5.48
CA ASP A 109 5.66 -0.96 6.06
C ASP A 109 5.78 -2.23 5.20
N LYS A 110 5.66 -2.08 3.87
CA LYS A 110 5.79 -3.21 2.95
C LYS A 110 7.23 -3.73 2.84
N GLN A 111 8.22 -2.88 3.00
CA GLN A 111 9.61 -3.31 3.10
C GLN A 111 9.84 -4.13 4.37
N ASP A 112 9.31 -3.69 5.50
CA ASP A 112 9.40 -4.43 6.77
C ASP A 112 8.66 -5.78 6.68
N GLU A 113 7.51 -5.84 6.01
CA GLU A 113 6.81 -7.11 5.73
C GLU A 113 7.67 -8.06 4.88
N LEU A 114 8.32 -7.55 3.84
CA LEU A 114 9.22 -8.32 2.98
C LEU A 114 10.44 -8.83 3.77
N ASP A 115 11.06 -7.96 4.55
CA ASP A 115 12.25 -8.32 5.35
C ASP A 115 11.91 -9.41 6.38
N ASN A 116 10.74 -9.31 7.02
CA ASN A 116 10.25 -10.33 7.95
C ASN A 116 9.93 -11.66 7.24
N ALA A 117 9.29 -11.61 6.07
CA ALA A 117 9.01 -12.80 5.27
C ALA A 117 10.31 -13.47 4.80
N GLN A 118 11.30 -12.68 4.37
CA GLN A 118 12.60 -13.17 3.95
C GLN A 118 13.37 -13.82 5.13
N ALA A 119 13.37 -13.17 6.29
CA ALA A 119 14.03 -13.73 7.49
C ALA A 119 13.39 -15.06 7.91
N HIS A 120 12.05 -15.16 7.83
CA HIS A 120 11.36 -16.41 8.12
C HIS A 120 11.70 -17.52 7.10
N TYR A 121 11.70 -17.17 5.80
CA TYR A 121 12.14 -18.09 4.75
C TYR A 121 13.57 -18.57 4.96
N ASP A 122 14.49 -17.67 5.26
CA ASP A 122 15.92 -18.00 5.46
C ASP A 122 16.11 -18.95 6.64
N GLN A 123 15.35 -18.74 7.74
CA GLN A 123 15.37 -19.66 8.87
C GLN A 123 14.88 -21.05 8.46
N LEU A 124 13.71 -21.17 7.84
CA LEU A 124 13.15 -22.45 7.42
C LEU A 124 14.08 -23.17 6.39
N ASN A 125 14.65 -22.41 5.46
CA ASN A 125 15.57 -22.93 4.46
C ASN A 125 16.85 -23.48 5.10
N GLU A 126 17.41 -22.80 6.10
CA GLU A 126 18.61 -23.29 6.82
C GLU A 126 18.28 -24.55 7.64
N GLU A 127 17.14 -24.59 8.33
CA GLU A 127 16.67 -25.79 9.02
C GLU A 127 16.50 -26.97 8.05
N TYR A 128 15.95 -26.73 6.87
CA TYR A 128 15.82 -27.74 5.82
C TYR A 128 17.17 -28.21 5.28
N ARG A 129 18.10 -27.28 5.02
CA ARG A 129 19.46 -27.60 4.56
C ARG A 129 20.22 -28.44 5.58
N VAL A 130 20.11 -28.09 6.87
CA VAL A 130 20.72 -28.91 7.96
C VAL A 130 20.13 -30.32 7.97
N ARG A 131 18.80 -30.43 7.81
CA ARG A 131 18.11 -31.73 7.74
C ARG A 131 18.60 -32.57 6.56
N VAL A 132 18.68 -31.98 5.36
CA VAL A 132 19.13 -32.66 4.14
C VAL A 132 20.60 -33.12 4.32
N ARG A 133 21.46 -32.25 4.86
CA ARG A 133 22.88 -32.60 5.13
C ARG A 133 22.98 -33.76 6.10
N THR A 134 22.23 -33.76 7.19
CA THR A 134 22.21 -34.86 8.15
C THR A 134 21.80 -36.18 7.47
N MET A 135 20.78 -36.11 6.58
CA MET A 135 20.35 -37.27 5.80
C MET A 135 21.44 -37.78 4.83
N GLU A 136 22.24 -36.87 4.27
CA GLU A 136 23.37 -37.25 3.38
C GLU A 136 24.56 -37.82 4.16
N GLU A 137 24.94 -37.21 5.29
CA GLU A 137 26.09 -37.58 6.10
C GLU A 137 25.86 -38.89 6.87
N GLU A 138 24.67 -39.08 7.44
CA GLU A 138 24.31 -40.31 8.18
C GLU A 138 23.92 -41.45 7.25
N GLY A 139 23.88 -41.20 5.94
CA GLY A 139 23.34 -42.10 4.94
C GLY A 139 21.81 -42.16 5.02
N THR A 140 21.16 -42.33 3.88
CA THR A 140 19.73 -42.66 3.87
C THR A 140 19.60 -44.06 4.48
N LEU A 141 19.40 -44.11 5.79
CA LEU A 141 18.89 -45.35 6.41
C LEU A 141 17.64 -45.70 5.64
N SER A 142 17.76 -46.71 4.77
CA SER A 142 16.58 -47.19 4.05
C SER A 142 15.50 -47.48 5.09
N TYR A 143 14.33 -46.88 4.99
CA TYR A 143 13.22 -47.20 5.88
C TYR A 143 13.04 -48.71 6.04
N TRP A 144 13.35 -49.44 4.98
CA TRP A 144 13.36 -50.89 5.00
C TRP A 144 14.42 -51.47 5.95
N GLU A 145 15.62 -50.90 5.99
CA GLU A 145 16.69 -51.36 6.91
C GLU A 145 16.30 -51.14 8.37
N VAL A 146 15.68 -50.02 8.70
CA VAL A 146 15.13 -49.73 10.04
C VAL A 146 14.07 -50.75 10.41
N LEU A 147 13.16 -51.07 9.50
CA LEU A 147 12.06 -52.01 9.71
C LEU A 147 12.59 -53.45 9.86
N PHE A 148 13.53 -53.87 9.00
CA PHE A 148 14.06 -55.24 9.04
C PHE A 148 15.03 -55.51 10.24
N LYS A 149 15.49 -54.49 10.93
CA LYS A 149 16.22 -54.57 12.18
C LYS A 149 15.32 -54.69 13.42
N ALA A 150 14.01 -54.80 13.25
CA ALA A 150 13.09 -55.00 14.37
C ALA A 150 13.25 -56.35 15.03
N ASN A 151 13.32 -56.32 16.37
CA ASN A 151 13.54 -57.54 17.19
C ASN A 151 12.25 -58.25 17.56
N SER A 152 11.08 -57.59 17.40
CA SER A 152 9.77 -58.15 17.70
C SER A 152 8.71 -57.46 16.80
N PHE A 153 7.50 -58.03 16.79
CA PHE A 153 6.38 -57.45 16.08
C PHE A 153 5.96 -56.07 16.68
N SER A 154 6.05 -55.94 18.00
CA SER A 154 5.81 -54.63 18.64
C SER A 154 6.87 -53.60 18.22
N ASP A 155 8.16 -53.96 18.25
CA ASP A 155 9.25 -53.08 17.80
C ASP A 155 9.08 -52.69 16.34
N LEU A 156 8.60 -53.61 15.48
CA LEU A 156 8.31 -53.30 14.07
C LEU A 156 7.21 -52.25 13.93
N LEU A 157 6.09 -52.35 14.69
CA LEU A 157 5.02 -51.36 14.68
C LEU A 157 5.48 -50.00 15.21
N ASP A 158 6.28 -49.97 16.29
CA ASP A 158 6.81 -48.74 16.84
C ASP A 158 7.72 -48.04 15.86
N ARG A 159 8.58 -48.78 15.16
CA ARG A 159 9.45 -48.24 14.09
C ARG A 159 8.67 -47.74 12.89
N MET A 160 7.59 -48.44 12.51
CA MET A 160 6.72 -48.00 11.43
C MET A 160 6.05 -46.67 11.77
N SER A 161 5.49 -46.56 12.98
CA SER A 161 4.89 -45.29 13.47
C SER A 161 5.90 -44.15 13.53
N MET A 162 7.15 -44.43 13.96
CA MET A 162 8.24 -43.47 13.98
C MET A 162 8.58 -42.97 12.55
N ILE A 163 8.66 -43.89 11.57
CA ILE A 163 8.93 -43.55 10.18
C ILE A 163 7.80 -42.68 9.61
N GLU A 164 6.54 -43.04 9.89
CA GLU A 164 5.36 -42.25 9.46
C GLU A 164 5.38 -40.83 10.07
N GLU A 165 5.76 -40.69 11.34
CA GLU A 165 5.85 -39.39 11.99
C GLU A 165 6.98 -38.53 11.41
N ILE A 166 8.16 -39.13 11.13
CA ILE A 166 9.27 -38.45 10.46
C ILE A 166 8.84 -37.95 9.08
N ALA A 167 8.21 -38.82 8.27
CA ALA A 167 7.75 -38.46 6.95
C ALA A 167 6.67 -37.35 6.99
N ALA A 168 5.76 -37.42 7.94
CA ALA A 168 4.75 -36.39 8.16
C ALA A 168 5.39 -35.06 8.61
N SER A 169 6.42 -35.12 9.45
CA SER A 169 7.16 -33.93 9.89
C SER A 169 7.94 -33.29 8.70
N ASP A 170 8.63 -34.09 7.90
CA ASP A 170 9.35 -33.59 6.73
C ASP A 170 8.40 -32.98 5.70
N ASN A 171 7.22 -33.58 5.50
CA ASN A 171 6.19 -33.01 4.62
C ASN A 171 5.64 -31.68 5.16
N ARG A 172 5.41 -31.55 6.47
CA ARG A 172 5.00 -30.28 7.08
C ARG A 172 6.04 -29.19 6.85
N ARG A 173 7.33 -29.48 7.07
CA ARG A 173 8.43 -28.53 6.85
C ARG A 173 8.55 -28.08 5.39
N LEU A 174 8.40 -29.02 4.46
CA LEU A 174 8.37 -28.68 3.03
C LEU A 174 7.22 -27.74 2.68
N LYS A 175 6.04 -28.00 3.25
CA LYS A 175 4.87 -27.14 3.06
C LYS A 175 5.07 -25.75 3.67
N GLU A 176 5.62 -25.67 4.88
CA GLU A 176 5.96 -24.40 5.53
C GLU A 176 6.99 -23.60 4.71
N LEU A 177 7.98 -24.27 4.14
CA LEU A 177 8.97 -23.62 3.26
C LEU A 177 8.33 -23.11 1.95
N ASP A 178 7.42 -23.87 1.35
CA ASP A 178 6.67 -23.44 0.16
C ASP A 178 5.78 -22.23 0.49
N GLU A 179 5.07 -22.26 1.60
CA GLU A 179 4.23 -21.14 2.08
C GLU A 179 5.10 -19.89 2.36
N ALA A 180 6.28 -20.04 2.96
CA ALA A 180 7.22 -18.95 3.18
C ALA A 180 7.76 -18.38 1.86
N THR A 181 8.05 -19.23 0.88
CA THR A 181 8.46 -18.80 -0.47
C THR A 181 7.37 -17.97 -1.15
N GLN A 182 6.12 -18.41 -1.05
CA GLN A 182 4.99 -17.67 -1.59
C GLN A 182 4.76 -16.35 -0.85
N ALA A 183 4.98 -16.32 0.46
CA ALA A 183 4.87 -15.10 1.26
C ALA A 183 5.91 -14.04 0.84
N VAL A 184 7.16 -14.44 0.61
CA VAL A 184 8.23 -13.55 0.09
C VAL A 184 7.84 -13.00 -1.29
N ALA A 185 7.44 -13.87 -2.22
CA ALA A 185 7.03 -13.46 -3.56
C ALA A 185 5.85 -12.49 -3.54
N LYS A 186 4.87 -12.73 -2.66
CA LYS A 186 3.72 -11.85 -2.48
C LYS A 186 4.14 -10.50 -1.91
N ALA A 187 4.93 -10.47 -0.84
CA ALA A 187 5.39 -9.24 -0.21
C ALA A 187 6.22 -8.39 -1.19
N GLN A 188 7.08 -9.02 -1.99
CA GLN A 188 7.86 -8.35 -3.03
C GLN A 188 6.95 -7.73 -4.10
N SER A 189 5.97 -8.47 -4.60
CA SER A 189 5.03 -7.97 -5.61
C SER A 189 4.19 -6.80 -5.08
N GLU A 190 3.76 -6.86 -3.83
CA GLU A 190 3.03 -5.77 -3.18
C GLU A 190 3.91 -4.52 -3.05
N LEU A 191 5.16 -4.67 -2.61
CA LEU A 191 6.11 -3.57 -2.51
C LEU A 191 6.39 -2.91 -3.88
N GLU A 192 6.56 -3.70 -4.93
CA GLU A 192 6.75 -3.19 -6.30
C GLU A 192 5.53 -2.40 -6.78
N THR A 193 4.33 -2.87 -6.45
CA THR A 193 3.08 -2.16 -6.78
C THR A 193 3.02 -0.79 -6.10
N GLU A 194 3.31 -0.72 -4.80
CA GLU A 194 3.29 0.55 -4.07
C GLU A 194 4.36 1.54 -4.59
N LYS A 195 5.53 1.03 -4.99
CA LYS A 195 6.57 1.87 -5.62
C LYS A 195 6.13 2.42 -6.99
N ALA A 196 5.45 1.62 -7.79
CA ALA A 196 4.91 2.06 -9.08
C ALA A 196 3.81 3.12 -8.90
N ASP A 197 2.92 2.93 -7.94
CA ASP A 197 1.87 3.90 -7.60
C ASP A 197 2.46 5.23 -7.11
N LEU A 198 3.54 5.19 -6.30
CA LEU A 198 4.27 6.38 -5.88
C LEU A 198 4.88 7.12 -7.07
N GLU A 199 5.49 6.41 -8.02
CA GLU A 199 6.12 7.04 -9.18
C GLU A 199 5.07 7.73 -10.07
N THR A 200 3.93 7.07 -10.30
CA THR A 200 2.79 7.68 -11.00
C THR A 200 2.31 8.96 -10.30
N THR A 201 2.23 8.94 -8.98
CA THR A 201 1.81 10.12 -8.20
C THR A 201 2.82 11.27 -8.32
N LYS A 202 4.12 10.98 -8.37
CA LYS A 202 5.16 12.00 -8.61
C LYS A 202 5.10 12.59 -10.02
N GLU A 203 4.82 11.76 -11.04
CA GLU A 203 4.61 12.25 -12.40
C GLU A 203 3.44 13.23 -12.48
N GLU A 204 2.34 12.92 -11.78
CA GLU A 204 1.20 13.81 -11.67
C GLU A 204 1.52 15.12 -10.93
N LEU A 205 2.38 15.09 -9.90
CA LEU A 205 2.87 16.29 -9.23
C LEU A 205 3.61 17.19 -10.21
N ASN A 206 4.56 16.62 -10.97
CA ASN A 206 5.31 17.36 -11.97
C ASN A 206 4.42 17.96 -13.05
N ALA A 207 3.42 17.21 -13.53
CA ALA A 207 2.46 17.69 -14.52
C ALA A 207 1.53 18.79 -13.98
N THR A 208 1.29 18.83 -12.68
CA THR A 208 0.46 19.86 -12.03
C THR A 208 1.26 21.15 -11.78
N GLN A 209 2.58 21.04 -11.63
CA GLN A 209 3.49 22.18 -11.44
C GLN A 209 3.90 22.88 -12.77
N ALA A 210 3.76 22.21 -13.91
CA ALA A 210 4.14 22.73 -15.24
C ALA A 210 3.04 23.59 -15.87
#